data_3775fe6111e87d123987b50b80599203
#
_entry.id   3775fe6111e87d123987b50b80599203
#
_cell.length_a   1.000
_cell.length_b   1.000
_cell.length_c   1.000
_cell.angle_alpha   90.00
_cell.angle_beta   90.00
_cell.angle_gamma   90.00
#
_symmetry.space_group_name_H-M   'P 1'
#
loop_
_entity.id
_entity.type
_entity.pdbx_description
1 polymer ?
#
loop_
_entity_poly.entity_id
_entity_poly.type
_entity_poly.pdbx_seq_one_letter_code
_entity_poly.pdbx_strand_id
1 'polypeptide(L)'
;ASCTTPVAEGMVVHTQSGKIKKLRKGVMELYISDHPLDCLTCSANGDCELQDMAGAVGLRDVRYEPVAQHVTPREGGEANPLFIPKDDSNPYFTYDPSKCIVCSRCVRACDEVQGTFALTIEGRGFDSRVSAGLPIDDFMSSDCVSCGACVQACPTATLQEKSVIEIGTPERSVITTCAYCGVGCSFKAEMRGDEVVRMTPWKHGKANRGHSCVKGRFAWGYAAHGDRVLNPMIRDTIEEPWREVSWEEAIGFTATRLRDIQEKHGVKSIGG
;
A
#
# COMPACT_ATOMS: atom_id res chain seq x y z
N ALA A 1 7.39 -20.94 19.09
CA ALA A 1 7.05 -20.43 17.76
C ALA A 1 8.32 -20.02 17.02
N SER A 2 8.38 -20.18 15.70
CA SER A 2 9.59 -19.88 14.91
C SER A 2 9.99 -18.39 14.96
N CYS A 3 9.04 -17.50 15.13
CA CYS A 3 9.27 -16.05 15.24
C CYS A 3 9.85 -15.61 16.61
N THR A 4 9.82 -16.47 17.62
CA THR A 4 10.27 -16.14 18.98
C THR A 4 11.34 -17.10 19.50
N THR A 5 11.74 -18.11 18.72
CA THR A 5 12.76 -19.06 19.11
C THR A 5 14.14 -18.54 18.69
N PRO A 6 15.05 -18.28 19.64
CA PRO A 6 16.42 -17.89 19.32
C PRO A 6 17.11 -18.95 18.47
N VAL A 7 17.94 -18.54 17.54
CA VAL A 7 18.78 -19.44 16.77
C VAL A 7 20.00 -19.87 17.61
N ALA A 8 20.44 -21.11 17.45
CA ALA A 8 21.60 -21.65 18.12
C ALA A 8 22.47 -22.43 17.12
N GLU A 9 23.79 -22.52 17.41
CA GLU A 9 24.71 -23.32 16.62
C GLU A 9 24.30 -24.81 16.64
N GLY A 10 24.35 -25.46 15.48
CA GLY A 10 23.92 -26.85 15.32
C GLY A 10 22.41 -27.07 15.27
N MET A 11 21.60 -26.01 15.28
CA MET A 11 20.15 -26.15 15.18
C MET A 11 19.74 -26.71 13.80
N VAL A 12 18.95 -27.79 13.82
CA VAL A 12 18.38 -28.41 12.63
C VAL A 12 16.88 -28.06 12.53
N VAL A 13 16.48 -27.42 11.43
CA VAL A 13 15.09 -26.97 11.21
C VAL A 13 14.49 -27.75 10.06
N HIS A 14 13.38 -28.44 10.32
CA HIS A 14 12.59 -29.14 9.30
C HIS A 14 11.33 -28.34 8.97
N THR A 15 11.18 -27.90 7.73
CA THR A 15 10.03 -27.10 7.28
C THR A 15 8.98 -27.89 6.53
N GLN A 16 9.26 -29.15 6.14
CA GLN A 16 8.43 -29.97 5.23
C GLN A 16 8.06 -31.35 5.78
N SER A 17 8.18 -31.59 7.09
CA SER A 17 7.76 -32.89 7.66
C SER A 17 6.24 -33.11 7.56
N GLY A 18 5.81 -34.37 7.55
CA GLY A 18 4.38 -34.72 7.52
C GLY A 18 3.59 -34.12 8.69
N LYS A 19 4.22 -34.05 9.89
CA LYS A 19 3.63 -33.39 11.07
C LYS A 19 3.39 -31.90 10.81
N ILE A 20 4.37 -31.18 10.23
CA ILE A 20 4.26 -29.75 9.93
C ILE A 20 3.19 -29.50 8.87
N LYS A 21 3.12 -30.32 7.83
CA LYS A 21 2.09 -30.21 6.79
C LYS A 21 0.68 -30.31 7.40
N LYS A 22 0.46 -31.30 8.30
CA LYS A 22 -0.81 -31.45 9.01
C LYS A 22 -1.16 -30.25 9.89
N LEU A 23 -0.17 -29.75 10.66
CA LEU A 23 -0.37 -28.58 11.51
C LEU A 23 -0.68 -27.31 10.71
N ARG A 24 0.06 -27.04 9.63
CA ARG A 24 -0.18 -25.89 8.77
C ARG A 24 -1.56 -25.92 8.13
N LYS A 25 -2.00 -27.10 7.66
CA LYS A 25 -3.35 -27.26 7.12
C LYS A 25 -4.40 -26.98 8.19
N GLY A 26 -4.25 -27.52 9.41
CA GLY A 26 -5.18 -27.26 10.51
C GLY A 26 -5.25 -25.79 10.92
N VAL A 27 -4.09 -25.09 10.98
CA VAL A 27 -4.06 -23.64 11.23
C VAL A 27 -4.79 -22.87 10.13
N MET A 28 -4.56 -23.23 8.87
CA MET A 28 -5.24 -22.59 7.74
C MET A 28 -6.75 -22.85 7.77
N GLU A 29 -7.20 -24.05 8.13
CA GLU A 29 -8.62 -24.36 8.33
C GLU A 29 -9.28 -23.43 9.37
N LEU A 30 -8.57 -23.11 10.46
CA LEU A 30 -9.05 -22.19 11.49
C LEU A 30 -9.13 -20.74 10.95
N TYR A 31 -8.14 -20.26 10.22
CA TYR A 31 -8.20 -18.93 9.60
C TYR A 31 -9.36 -18.82 8.62
N ILE A 32 -9.55 -19.81 7.78
CA ILE A 32 -10.61 -19.81 6.77
C ILE A 32 -12.00 -19.91 7.40
N SER A 33 -12.14 -20.55 8.57
CA SER A 33 -13.43 -20.66 9.27
C SER A 33 -13.97 -19.32 9.80
N ASP A 34 -13.09 -18.34 9.99
CA ASP A 34 -13.45 -17.00 10.49
C ASP A 34 -13.27 -15.91 9.40
N HIS A 35 -12.95 -16.29 8.18
CA HIS A 35 -12.76 -15.38 7.06
C HIS A 35 -13.90 -15.50 6.04
N PRO A 36 -14.46 -14.38 5.54
CA PRO A 36 -15.49 -14.43 4.49
C PRO A 36 -15.00 -15.16 3.24
N LEU A 37 -15.79 -16.10 2.73
CA LEU A 37 -15.43 -16.87 1.53
C LEU A 37 -15.98 -16.22 0.24
N ASP A 38 -15.94 -14.91 0.17
CA ASP A 38 -16.40 -14.08 -0.94
C ASP A 38 -15.29 -13.73 -1.94
N CYS A 39 -14.28 -14.60 -2.08
CA CYS A 39 -13.09 -14.35 -2.88
C CYS A 39 -13.39 -13.86 -4.31
N LEU A 40 -14.47 -14.37 -4.94
CA LEU A 40 -14.82 -13.98 -6.31
C LEU A 40 -15.25 -12.52 -6.46
N THR A 41 -15.73 -11.90 -5.39
CA THR A 41 -16.15 -10.50 -5.35
C THR A 41 -15.16 -9.62 -4.58
N CYS A 42 -14.13 -10.21 -3.98
CA CYS A 42 -13.11 -9.52 -3.20
C CYS A 42 -12.11 -8.82 -4.12
N SER A 43 -11.83 -7.55 -3.85
CA SER A 43 -10.86 -6.74 -4.61
C SER A 43 -9.42 -7.23 -4.54
N ALA A 44 -9.06 -8.09 -3.56
CA ALA A 44 -7.76 -8.74 -3.45
C ALA A 44 -7.70 -10.11 -4.13
N ASN A 45 -8.73 -10.52 -4.87
CA ASN A 45 -8.73 -11.81 -5.56
C ASN A 45 -7.55 -11.92 -6.54
N GLY A 46 -6.70 -12.94 -6.37
CA GLY A 46 -5.48 -13.12 -7.16
C GLY A 46 -4.26 -12.30 -6.67
N ASP A 47 -4.40 -11.46 -5.63
CA ASP A 47 -3.34 -10.71 -4.96
C ASP A 47 -3.55 -10.80 -3.42
N CYS A 48 -3.73 -12.03 -2.91
CA CYS A 48 -4.05 -12.31 -1.52
C CYS A 48 -3.20 -13.45 -0.96
N GLU A 49 -2.31 -13.13 -0.02
CA GLU A 49 -1.43 -14.15 0.60
C GLU A 49 -2.22 -15.25 1.31
N LEU A 50 -3.43 -14.95 1.85
CA LEU A 50 -4.26 -15.97 2.50
C LEU A 50 -4.74 -17.01 1.48
N GLN A 51 -5.17 -16.60 0.27
CA GLN A 51 -5.52 -17.51 -0.82
C GLN A 51 -4.33 -18.36 -1.24
N ASP A 52 -3.17 -17.74 -1.43
CA ASP A 52 -1.95 -18.44 -1.85
C ASP A 52 -1.53 -19.50 -0.82
N MET A 53 -1.57 -19.15 0.46
CA MET A 53 -1.23 -20.05 1.56
C MET A 53 -2.24 -21.18 1.71
N ALA A 54 -3.54 -20.92 1.53
CA ALA A 54 -4.56 -21.98 1.51
C ALA A 54 -4.30 -22.98 0.37
N GLY A 55 -3.94 -22.45 -0.82
CA GLY A 55 -3.53 -23.27 -1.96
C GLY A 55 -2.26 -24.09 -1.66
N ALA A 56 -1.23 -23.48 -1.09
CA ALA A 56 0.06 -24.10 -0.80
C ALA A 56 -0.03 -25.24 0.24
N VAL A 57 -0.96 -25.15 1.21
CA VAL A 57 -1.19 -26.24 2.18
C VAL A 57 -2.18 -27.29 1.69
N GLY A 58 -2.70 -27.12 0.48
CA GLY A 58 -3.66 -28.06 -0.13
C GLY A 58 -5.04 -28.06 0.54
N LEU A 59 -5.47 -26.90 1.05
CA LEU A 59 -6.82 -26.72 1.58
C LEU A 59 -7.78 -26.57 0.38
N ARG A 60 -8.80 -27.46 0.30
CA ARG A 60 -9.81 -27.44 -0.76
C ARG A 60 -11.24 -27.45 -0.20
N ASP A 61 -11.40 -27.93 1.02
CA ASP A 61 -12.69 -28.06 1.69
C ASP A 61 -12.65 -27.32 3.01
N VAL A 62 -13.75 -26.64 3.35
CA VAL A 62 -13.93 -25.97 4.64
C VAL A 62 -14.61 -26.95 5.58
N ARG A 63 -13.88 -27.41 6.59
CA ARG A 63 -14.40 -28.39 7.55
C ARG A 63 -15.24 -27.77 8.65
N TYR A 64 -14.93 -26.53 9.02
CA TYR A 64 -15.64 -25.79 10.04
C TYR A 64 -16.64 -24.84 9.37
N GLU A 65 -17.86 -24.78 9.89
CA GLU A 65 -18.82 -23.77 9.43
C GLU A 65 -18.27 -22.37 9.73
N PRO A 66 -18.40 -21.43 8.79
CA PRO A 66 -17.94 -20.07 9.01
C PRO A 66 -18.67 -19.45 10.20
N VAL A 67 -17.92 -19.07 11.20
CA VAL A 67 -18.44 -18.32 12.35
C VAL A 67 -18.46 -16.84 11.92
N ALA A 68 -19.46 -16.46 11.12
CA ALA A 68 -19.61 -15.10 10.58
C ALA A 68 -19.93 -14.04 11.65
N GLN A 69 -19.34 -14.15 12.85
CA GLN A 69 -19.63 -13.29 13.99
C GLN A 69 -19.18 -11.83 13.74
N HIS A 70 -18.16 -11.62 12.88
CA HIS A 70 -17.64 -10.28 12.59
C HIS A 70 -18.27 -9.61 11.36
N VAL A 71 -19.06 -10.33 10.57
CA VAL A 71 -19.42 -9.92 9.20
C VAL A 71 -20.86 -9.44 9.06
N THR A 72 -21.77 -9.85 9.94
CA THR A 72 -23.20 -9.50 9.80
C THR A 72 -23.79 -8.96 11.10
N PRO A 73 -24.68 -7.93 11.00
CA PRO A 73 -25.60 -7.63 12.10
C PRO A 73 -26.39 -8.89 12.47
N ARG A 74 -26.61 -9.14 13.74
CA ARG A 74 -27.47 -10.24 14.17
C ARG A 74 -28.86 -10.10 13.55
N GLU A 75 -29.42 -11.22 13.06
CA GLU A 75 -30.85 -11.28 12.67
C GLU A 75 -31.69 -10.87 13.88
N GLY A 76 -32.66 -9.97 13.66
CA GLY A 76 -33.56 -9.48 14.72
C GLY A 76 -33.29 -8.03 15.18
N GLY A 77 -32.34 -7.31 14.56
CA GLY A 77 -32.10 -5.87 14.86
C GLY A 77 -31.28 -5.60 16.12
N GLU A 78 -30.80 -6.63 16.83
CA GLU A 78 -29.80 -6.43 17.88
C GLU A 78 -28.42 -6.16 17.28
N ALA A 79 -27.73 -5.15 17.80
CA ALA A 79 -26.35 -4.85 17.41
C ALA A 79 -25.44 -6.04 17.72
N ASN A 80 -24.73 -6.54 16.73
CA ASN A 80 -23.64 -7.49 16.96
C ASN A 80 -22.51 -6.73 17.67
N PRO A 81 -22.16 -7.04 18.94
CA PRO A 81 -21.11 -6.31 19.65
C PRO A 81 -19.71 -6.48 19.04
N LEU A 82 -19.56 -7.45 18.14
CA LEU A 82 -18.31 -7.71 17.42
C LEU A 82 -18.31 -7.10 16.01
N PHE A 83 -19.44 -6.54 15.57
CA PHE A 83 -19.51 -5.87 14.28
C PHE A 83 -18.74 -4.56 14.32
N ILE A 84 -17.71 -4.47 13.50
CA ILE A 84 -16.94 -3.25 13.29
C ILE A 84 -17.23 -2.79 11.87
N PRO A 85 -17.76 -1.57 11.67
CA PRO A 85 -17.98 -1.05 10.35
C PRO A 85 -16.65 -0.88 9.60
N LYS A 86 -16.72 -0.96 8.28
CA LYS A 86 -15.60 -0.63 7.42
C LYS A 86 -15.22 0.84 7.61
N ASP A 87 -13.93 1.11 7.78
CA ASP A 87 -13.40 2.47 7.88
C ASP A 87 -12.84 2.91 6.52
N ASP A 88 -13.47 3.92 5.95
CA ASP A 88 -13.07 4.58 4.71
C ASP A 88 -12.58 6.03 4.93
N SER A 89 -12.31 6.42 6.18
CA SER A 89 -11.90 7.78 6.56
C SER A 89 -10.56 8.19 5.94
N ASN A 90 -9.61 7.26 5.82
CA ASN A 90 -8.32 7.55 5.20
C ASN A 90 -8.50 7.79 3.68
N PRO A 91 -7.92 8.88 3.10
CA PRO A 91 -8.11 9.20 1.69
C PRO A 91 -7.45 8.19 0.73
N TYR A 92 -6.50 7.38 1.18
CA TYR A 92 -5.68 6.52 0.33
C TYR A 92 -5.99 5.04 0.42
N PHE A 93 -6.49 4.57 1.55
CA PHE A 93 -6.78 3.16 1.78
C PHE A 93 -8.02 2.97 2.64
N THR A 94 -8.56 1.77 2.59
CA THR A 94 -9.70 1.35 3.41
C THR A 94 -9.24 0.35 4.47
N TYR A 95 -9.96 0.27 5.58
CA TYR A 95 -9.83 -0.77 6.57
C TYR A 95 -11.14 -1.54 6.70
N ASP A 96 -11.12 -2.81 6.32
CA ASP A 96 -12.26 -3.73 6.44
C ASP A 96 -11.94 -4.80 7.49
N PRO A 97 -12.43 -4.66 8.73
CA PRO A 97 -12.17 -5.60 9.80
C PRO A 97 -12.75 -7.00 9.53
N SER A 98 -13.76 -7.14 8.67
CA SER A 98 -14.32 -8.44 8.30
C SER A 98 -13.35 -9.36 7.57
N LYS A 99 -12.33 -8.78 6.93
CA LYS A 99 -11.25 -9.49 6.23
C LYS A 99 -10.02 -9.74 7.10
N CYS A 100 -10.04 -9.28 8.36
CA CYS A 100 -8.88 -9.34 9.25
C CYS A 100 -8.69 -10.75 9.82
N ILE A 101 -7.46 -11.26 9.72
CA ILE A 101 -7.04 -12.53 10.34
C ILE A 101 -6.21 -12.33 11.62
N VAL A 102 -6.17 -11.13 12.15
CA VAL A 102 -5.45 -10.73 13.38
C VAL A 102 -3.99 -11.19 13.41
N CYS A 103 -3.31 -11.15 12.28
CA CYS A 103 -1.92 -11.62 12.14
C CYS A 103 -0.87 -10.67 12.72
N SER A 104 -1.25 -9.50 13.22
CA SER A 104 -0.40 -8.45 13.84
C SER A 104 0.62 -7.80 12.89
N ARG A 105 0.67 -8.14 11.60
CA ARG A 105 1.67 -7.59 10.67
C ARG A 105 1.55 -6.08 10.50
N CYS A 106 0.33 -5.55 10.43
CA CYS A 106 0.07 -4.11 10.33
C CYS A 106 0.47 -3.35 11.61
N VAL A 107 0.17 -3.91 12.79
CA VAL A 107 0.56 -3.34 14.09
C VAL A 107 2.08 -3.24 14.19
N ARG A 108 2.79 -4.34 13.89
CA ARG A 108 4.26 -4.36 13.88
C ARG A 108 4.85 -3.44 12.81
N ALA A 109 4.25 -3.33 11.64
CA ALA A 109 4.70 -2.40 10.61
C ALA A 109 4.53 -0.94 11.06
N CYS A 110 3.46 -0.62 11.79
CA CYS A 110 3.23 0.70 12.34
C CYS A 110 4.23 1.06 13.45
N ASP A 111 4.55 0.11 14.32
CA ASP A 111 5.48 0.28 15.44
C ASP A 111 6.95 0.19 14.96
N GLU A 112 7.37 -0.96 14.42
CA GLU A 112 8.77 -1.28 14.16
C GLU A 112 9.33 -0.58 12.90
N VAL A 113 8.47 -0.30 11.90
CA VAL A 113 8.89 0.28 10.61
C VAL A 113 8.66 1.78 10.59
N GLN A 114 7.44 2.24 10.91
CA GLN A 114 7.10 3.65 10.88
C GLN A 114 7.43 4.36 12.21
N GLY A 115 7.28 3.69 13.35
CA GLY A 115 7.51 4.26 14.67
C GLY A 115 6.40 5.18 15.16
N THR A 116 5.20 5.14 14.55
CA THR A 116 4.06 5.97 14.94
C THR A 116 3.19 5.31 16.00
N PHE A 117 3.15 3.98 16.02
CA PHE A 117 2.33 3.18 16.95
C PHE A 117 0.84 3.54 16.95
N ALA A 118 0.32 3.92 15.78
CA ALA A 118 -1.10 4.26 15.62
C ALA A 118 -2.03 3.03 15.64
N LEU A 119 -1.50 1.80 15.51
CA LEU A 119 -2.27 0.56 15.49
C LEU A 119 -1.98 -0.29 16.71
N THR A 120 -3.01 -0.89 17.27
CA THR A 120 -2.90 -1.86 18.38
C THR A 120 -3.86 -3.02 18.17
N ILE A 121 -3.74 -4.06 19.00
CA ILE A 121 -4.75 -5.13 19.11
C ILE A 121 -5.51 -4.91 20.39
N GLU A 122 -6.83 -4.85 20.29
CA GLU A 122 -7.74 -4.83 21.42
C GLU A 122 -8.52 -6.14 21.51
N GLY A 123 -9.14 -6.37 22.66
CA GLY A 123 -9.87 -7.62 22.93
C GLY A 123 -8.95 -8.81 23.16
N ARG A 124 -9.55 -10.01 23.18
CA ARG A 124 -8.84 -11.27 23.35
C ARG A 124 -9.65 -12.43 22.77
N GLY A 125 -8.96 -13.51 22.37
CA GLY A 125 -9.62 -14.67 21.77
C GLY A 125 -10.33 -14.27 20.46
N PHE A 126 -11.55 -14.67 20.27
CA PHE A 126 -12.36 -14.33 19.10
C PHE A 126 -12.77 -12.84 19.04
N ASP A 127 -12.69 -12.13 20.15
CA ASP A 127 -12.98 -10.69 20.21
C ASP A 127 -11.75 -9.84 19.86
N SER A 128 -10.62 -10.48 19.53
CA SER A 128 -9.41 -9.77 19.14
C SER A 128 -9.59 -9.07 17.82
N ARG A 129 -9.22 -7.79 17.77
CA ARG A 129 -9.29 -6.98 16.55
C ARG A 129 -8.15 -5.95 16.51
N VAL A 130 -7.80 -5.50 15.33
CA VAL A 130 -6.89 -4.37 15.15
C VAL A 130 -7.70 -3.08 15.28
N SER A 131 -7.18 -2.11 16.02
CA SER A 131 -7.79 -0.81 16.25
C SER A 131 -6.79 0.31 15.90
N ALA A 132 -7.31 1.40 15.36
CA ALA A 132 -6.55 2.60 15.01
C ALA A 132 -6.50 3.61 16.17
N GLY A 133 -6.07 3.15 17.35
CA GLY A 133 -6.00 3.93 18.58
C GLY A 133 -7.22 3.71 19.48
N LEU A 134 -7.07 4.02 20.76
CA LEU A 134 -8.13 3.96 21.77
C LEU A 134 -8.31 5.36 22.39
N PRO A 135 -9.50 5.90 22.45
CA PRO A 135 -10.84 5.41 22.11
C PRO A 135 -11.31 5.84 20.70
N ILE A 136 -10.41 5.91 19.74
CA ILE A 136 -10.64 6.47 18.40
C ILE A 136 -11.09 5.35 17.46
N ASP A 137 -12.14 5.62 16.67
CA ASP A 137 -12.80 4.60 15.84
C ASP A 137 -12.36 4.60 14.37
N ASP A 138 -11.53 5.57 13.94
CA ASP A 138 -11.11 5.70 12.54
C ASP A 138 -9.64 6.12 12.36
N PHE A 139 -9.09 5.85 11.18
CA PHE A 139 -7.70 6.14 10.86
C PHE A 139 -7.38 7.64 10.80
N MET A 140 -8.32 8.49 10.36
CA MET A 140 -8.05 9.92 10.20
C MET A 140 -8.08 10.67 11.54
N SER A 141 -8.81 10.15 12.52
CA SER A 141 -8.85 10.70 13.88
C SER A 141 -7.71 10.19 14.77
N SER A 142 -6.96 9.20 14.30
CA SER A 142 -5.83 8.59 15.01
C SER A 142 -4.48 9.29 14.70
N ASP A 143 -3.41 8.87 15.37
CA ASP A 143 -2.04 9.34 15.09
C ASP A 143 -1.45 8.82 13.75
N CYS A 144 -2.28 8.26 12.87
CA CYS A 144 -1.87 7.71 11.60
C CYS A 144 -1.30 8.78 10.66
N VAL A 145 -0.09 8.57 10.17
CA VAL A 145 0.60 9.47 9.23
C VAL A 145 0.43 9.02 7.76
N SER A 146 -0.47 8.10 7.48
CA SER A 146 -0.77 7.59 6.13
C SER A 146 0.45 7.11 5.34
N CYS A 147 1.44 6.53 6.01
CA CYS A 147 2.67 6.04 5.34
C CYS A 147 2.47 4.79 4.48
N GLY A 148 1.38 4.03 4.68
CA GLY A 148 1.05 2.82 3.94
C GLY A 148 1.85 1.55 4.33
N ALA A 149 2.67 1.59 5.39
CA ALA A 149 3.44 0.42 5.83
C ALA A 149 2.52 -0.75 6.26
N CYS A 150 1.43 -0.45 6.94
CA CYS A 150 0.41 -1.42 7.34
C CYS A 150 -0.34 -2.02 6.14
N VAL A 151 -0.65 -1.20 5.13
CA VAL A 151 -1.30 -1.64 3.87
C VAL A 151 -0.39 -2.62 3.13
N GLN A 152 0.89 -2.29 2.98
CA GLN A 152 1.89 -3.17 2.34
C GLN A 152 2.10 -4.49 3.10
N ALA A 153 1.95 -4.47 4.43
CA ALA A 153 2.15 -5.64 5.28
C ALA A 153 0.92 -6.54 5.38
N CYS A 154 -0.28 -6.04 5.00
CA CYS A 154 -1.52 -6.78 5.13
C CYS A 154 -1.58 -7.94 4.14
N PRO A 155 -1.84 -9.19 4.59
CA PRO A 155 -1.90 -10.36 3.72
C PRO A 155 -3.27 -10.60 3.10
N THR A 156 -4.27 -9.77 3.42
CA THR A 156 -5.66 -9.90 2.98
C THR A 156 -6.20 -8.55 2.49
N ALA A 157 -7.48 -8.48 2.14
CA ALA A 157 -8.15 -7.22 1.77
C ALA A 157 -8.55 -6.34 2.97
N THR A 158 -8.04 -6.59 4.18
CA THR A 158 -8.36 -5.79 5.37
C THR A 158 -7.89 -4.35 5.23
N LEU A 159 -6.63 -4.16 4.82
CA LEU A 159 -6.06 -2.85 4.51
C LEU A 159 -5.69 -2.83 3.04
N GLN A 160 -6.43 -2.07 2.25
CA GLN A 160 -6.26 -2.05 0.80
C GLN A 160 -6.28 -0.63 0.25
N GLU A 161 -5.42 -0.36 -0.73
CA GLU A 161 -5.39 0.93 -1.40
C GLU A 161 -6.67 1.14 -2.21
N LYS A 162 -7.25 2.34 -2.13
CA LYS A 162 -8.45 2.71 -2.90
C LYS A 162 -8.21 2.62 -4.41
N SER A 163 -7.02 2.99 -4.86
CA SER A 163 -6.63 2.85 -6.27
C SER A 163 -6.66 1.39 -6.78
N VAL A 164 -6.30 0.41 -5.93
CA VAL A 164 -6.43 -1.02 -6.30
C VAL A 164 -7.89 -1.44 -6.41
N ILE A 165 -8.76 -0.91 -5.54
CA ILE A 165 -10.20 -1.18 -5.59
C ILE A 165 -10.82 -0.58 -6.85
N GLU A 166 -10.39 0.61 -7.26
CA GLU A 166 -10.94 1.37 -8.39
C GLU A 166 -10.42 0.86 -9.74
N ILE A 167 -9.10 0.65 -9.86
CA ILE A 167 -8.43 0.32 -11.12
C ILE A 167 -8.33 -1.21 -11.31
N GLY A 168 -8.19 -1.94 -10.20
CA GLY A 168 -8.04 -3.40 -10.17
C GLY A 168 -6.60 -3.85 -9.93
N THR A 169 -6.38 -5.16 -9.97
CA THR A 169 -5.08 -5.79 -9.70
C THR A 169 -4.04 -5.42 -10.76
N PRO A 170 -2.82 -5.03 -10.36
CA PRO A 170 -1.74 -4.72 -11.31
C PRO A 170 -1.29 -5.97 -12.09
N GLU A 171 -0.88 -5.76 -13.34
CA GLU A 171 -0.43 -6.81 -14.27
C GLU A 171 1.09 -6.84 -14.45
N ARG A 172 1.75 -5.71 -14.25
CA ARG A 172 3.20 -5.57 -14.39
C ARG A 172 3.78 -4.57 -13.40
N SER A 173 5.08 -4.61 -13.21
CA SER A 173 5.77 -3.61 -12.37
C SER A 173 7.04 -3.08 -13.02
N VAL A 174 7.35 -1.81 -12.74
CA VAL A 174 8.58 -1.13 -13.19
C VAL A 174 9.27 -0.53 -11.97
N ILE A 175 10.58 -0.72 -11.84
CA ILE A 175 11.36 -0.06 -10.78
C ILE A 175 11.59 1.39 -11.17
N THR A 176 11.26 2.29 -10.26
CA THR A 176 11.41 3.73 -10.45
C THR A 176 11.91 4.42 -9.19
N THR A 177 12.26 5.69 -9.32
CA THR A 177 12.69 6.54 -8.21
C THR A 177 11.61 7.58 -7.92
N CYS A 178 11.36 7.84 -6.62
CA CYS A 178 10.45 8.88 -6.17
C CYS A 178 10.93 10.27 -6.62
N ALA A 179 10.03 11.06 -7.19
CA ALA A 179 10.34 12.39 -7.72
C ALA A 179 10.27 13.52 -6.68
N TYR A 180 9.85 13.24 -5.43
CA TYR A 180 9.52 14.31 -4.47
C TYR A 180 10.71 14.93 -3.74
N CYS A 181 11.71 14.15 -3.38
CA CYS A 181 12.83 14.70 -2.61
C CYS A 181 14.16 13.98 -2.86
N GLY A 182 15.26 14.58 -2.39
CA GLY A 182 16.62 14.10 -2.58
C GLY A 182 16.98 12.77 -1.89
N VAL A 183 16.09 12.17 -1.09
CA VAL A 183 16.31 10.83 -0.51
C VAL A 183 16.42 9.78 -1.62
N GLY A 184 15.70 9.96 -2.75
CA GLY A 184 15.79 9.06 -3.90
C GLY A 184 15.24 7.65 -3.61
N CYS A 185 14.14 7.57 -2.87
CA CYS A 185 13.49 6.29 -2.56
C CYS A 185 13.12 5.52 -3.83
N SER A 186 13.45 4.23 -3.86
CA SER A 186 13.09 3.34 -4.96
C SER A 186 11.75 2.67 -4.72
N PHE A 187 10.92 2.63 -5.76
CA PHE A 187 9.59 2.03 -5.76
C PHE A 187 9.43 1.04 -6.92
N LYS A 188 8.48 0.13 -6.76
CA LYS A 188 7.82 -0.55 -7.87
C LYS A 188 6.57 0.24 -8.21
N ALA A 189 6.54 0.83 -9.40
CA ALA A 189 5.29 1.28 -9.99
C ALA A 189 4.57 0.05 -10.52
N GLU A 190 3.51 -0.35 -9.88
CA GLU A 190 2.69 -1.50 -10.26
C GLU A 190 1.54 -0.99 -11.11
N MET A 191 1.44 -1.52 -12.33
CA MET A 191 0.66 -0.94 -13.41
C MET A 191 -0.35 -1.93 -13.99
N ARG A 192 -1.45 -1.37 -14.50
CA ARG A 192 -2.41 -2.05 -15.35
C ARG A 192 -2.50 -1.30 -16.68
N GLY A 193 -2.13 -1.95 -17.77
CA GLY A 193 -1.89 -1.21 -19.02
C GLY A 193 -0.84 -0.13 -18.81
N ASP A 194 -1.19 1.13 -19.13
CA ASP A 194 -0.33 2.30 -18.93
C ASP A 194 -0.67 3.12 -17.68
N GLU A 195 -1.61 2.65 -16.87
CA GLU A 195 -2.02 3.31 -15.64
C GLU A 195 -1.29 2.75 -14.42
N VAL A 196 -0.81 3.63 -13.54
CA VAL A 196 -0.23 3.24 -12.26
C VAL A 196 -1.37 2.90 -11.30
N VAL A 197 -1.36 1.66 -10.80
CA VAL A 197 -2.34 1.19 -9.80
C VAL A 197 -1.87 1.51 -8.39
N ARG A 198 -0.61 1.22 -8.08
CA ARG A 198 0.00 1.52 -6.78
C ARG A 198 1.51 1.67 -6.88
N MET A 199 2.08 2.36 -5.89
CA MET A 199 3.52 2.53 -5.72
C MET A 199 3.99 1.74 -4.50
N THR A 200 4.65 0.60 -4.69
CA THR A 200 5.15 -0.23 -3.60
C THR A 200 6.63 0.05 -3.34
N PRO A 201 7.05 0.40 -2.10
CA PRO A 201 8.45 0.63 -1.80
C PRO A 201 9.30 -0.60 -2.09
N TRP A 202 10.36 -0.43 -2.86
CA TRP A 202 11.20 -1.55 -3.27
C TRP A 202 12.18 -1.95 -2.16
N LYS A 203 12.10 -3.22 -1.73
CA LYS A 203 12.90 -3.73 -0.59
C LYS A 203 14.42 -3.66 -0.82
N HIS A 204 14.86 -3.73 -2.08
CA HIS A 204 16.27 -3.65 -2.44
C HIS A 204 16.74 -2.23 -2.79
N GLY A 205 15.87 -1.22 -2.66
CA GLY A 205 16.23 0.19 -2.80
C GLY A 205 17.26 0.59 -1.75
N LYS A 206 18.44 1.06 -2.18
CA LYS A 206 19.54 1.37 -1.27
C LYS A 206 19.22 2.49 -0.28
N ALA A 207 18.46 3.48 -0.73
CA ALA A 207 18.09 4.63 0.08
C ALA A 207 16.97 4.31 1.09
N ASN A 208 15.96 3.55 0.69
CA ASN A 208 14.73 3.38 1.48
C ASN A 208 14.48 1.96 1.99
N ARG A 209 15.14 0.93 1.46
CA ARG A 209 15.05 -0.47 1.95
C ARG A 209 13.62 -0.97 2.20
N GLY A 210 12.68 -0.60 1.33
CA GLY A 210 11.27 -0.98 1.46
C GLY A 210 10.41 -0.06 2.33
N HIS A 211 10.93 1.08 2.77
CA HIS A 211 10.18 2.09 3.51
C HIS A 211 9.71 3.23 2.60
N SER A 212 8.73 3.99 3.03
CA SER A 212 8.26 5.18 2.31
C SER A 212 7.53 6.15 3.23
N CYS A 213 7.43 7.39 2.78
CA CYS A 213 6.47 8.35 3.33
C CYS A 213 5.19 8.38 2.48
N VAL A 214 4.16 9.06 2.97
CA VAL A 214 2.87 9.24 2.29
C VAL A 214 3.02 9.75 0.85
N LYS A 215 3.94 10.69 0.60
CA LYS A 215 4.12 11.30 -0.74
C LYS A 215 4.54 10.28 -1.80
N GLY A 216 5.60 9.53 -1.55
CA GLY A 216 6.08 8.52 -2.49
C GLY A 216 5.10 7.36 -2.64
N ARG A 217 4.36 7.04 -1.58
CA ARG A 217 3.40 5.93 -1.57
C ARG A 217 2.12 6.24 -2.33
N PHE A 218 1.54 7.44 -2.16
CA PHE A 218 0.18 7.72 -2.60
C PHE A 218 0.04 8.94 -3.52
N ALA A 219 1.02 9.86 -3.56
CA ALA A 219 0.88 11.11 -4.30
C ALA A 219 1.43 11.04 -5.74
N TRP A 220 1.40 9.89 -6.38
CA TRP A 220 1.92 9.67 -7.74
C TRP A 220 0.95 10.11 -8.85
N GLY A 221 -0.29 10.46 -8.53
CA GLY A 221 -1.32 10.85 -9.50
C GLY A 221 -0.93 12.03 -10.39
N TYR A 222 0.03 12.88 -9.96
CA TYR A 222 0.55 13.97 -10.80
C TYR A 222 1.12 13.49 -12.14
N ALA A 223 1.59 12.25 -12.23
CA ALA A 223 2.23 11.73 -13.43
C ALA A 223 1.26 11.58 -14.62
N ALA A 224 -0.02 11.35 -14.33
CA ALA A 224 -1.08 11.17 -15.32
C ALA A 224 -2.19 12.24 -15.22
N HIS A 225 -1.96 13.35 -14.47
CA HIS A 225 -2.96 14.39 -14.30
C HIS A 225 -3.23 15.12 -15.63
N GLY A 226 -4.51 15.44 -15.90
CA GLY A 226 -4.93 16.10 -17.15
C GLY A 226 -4.30 17.48 -17.40
N ASP A 227 -3.95 18.20 -16.32
CA ASP A 227 -3.32 19.54 -16.41
C ASP A 227 -1.78 19.45 -16.55
N ARG A 228 -1.23 18.25 -16.72
CA ARG A 228 0.21 18.09 -16.90
C ARG A 228 0.64 18.71 -18.23
N VAL A 229 1.64 19.60 -18.18
CA VAL A 229 2.28 20.16 -19.38
C VAL A 229 3.06 19.06 -20.08
N LEU A 230 2.63 18.66 -21.27
CA LEU A 230 3.23 17.58 -22.06
C LEU A 230 4.15 18.10 -23.17
N ASN A 231 3.91 19.31 -23.65
CA ASN A 231 4.68 19.95 -24.71
C ASN A 231 5.36 21.22 -24.19
N PRO A 232 6.49 21.63 -24.77
CA PRO A 232 7.12 22.91 -24.44
C PRO A 232 6.18 24.07 -24.71
N MET A 233 6.25 25.09 -23.86
CA MET A 233 5.45 26.30 -24.02
C MET A 233 6.35 27.52 -23.91
N ILE A 234 6.14 28.52 -24.77
CA ILE A 234 6.82 29.81 -24.73
C ILE A 234 5.82 30.96 -24.67
N ARG A 235 6.27 32.10 -24.16
CA ARG A 235 5.60 33.41 -24.23
C ARG A 235 6.64 34.49 -24.30
N ASP A 236 6.35 35.60 -24.94
CA ASP A 236 7.30 36.69 -25.10
C ASP A 236 7.33 37.58 -23.87
N THR A 237 6.18 37.83 -23.25
CA THR A 237 6.05 38.62 -22.03
C THR A 237 5.24 37.89 -20.97
N ILE A 238 5.30 38.36 -19.72
CA ILE A 238 4.57 37.75 -18.60
C ILE A 238 3.05 37.92 -18.72
N GLU A 239 2.60 38.90 -19.43
CA GLU A 239 1.16 39.21 -19.66
C GLU A 239 0.55 38.38 -20.80
N GLU A 240 1.38 37.80 -21.66
CA GLU A 240 0.90 37.00 -22.79
C GLU A 240 0.57 35.58 -22.39
N PRO A 241 -0.41 34.96 -23.07
CA PRO A 241 -0.73 33.55 -22.85
C PRO A 241 0.42 32.64 -23.31
N TRP A 242 0.55 31.48 -22.64
CA TRP A 242 1.46 30.44 -23.09
C TRP A 242 1.03 29.85 -24.42
N ARG A 243 1.97 29.66 -25.35
CA ARG A 243 1.80 29.02 -26.66
C ARG A 243 2.60 27.73 -26.71
N GLU A 244 1.95 26.63 -27.05
CA GLU A 244 2.64 25.37 -27.30
C GLU A 244 3.52 25.45 -28.54
N VAL A 245 4.72 24.84 -28.46
CA VAL A 245 5.71 24.86 -29.54
C VAL A 245 6.45 23.52 -29.59
N SER A 246 7.21 23.30 -30.67
CA SER A 246 8.11 22.16 -30.76
C SER A 246 9.31 22.30 -29.79
N TRP A 247 9.94 21.18 -29.46
CA TRP A 247 11.19 21.20 -28.69
C TRP A 247 12.30 22.00 -29.38
N GLU A 248 12.39 21.94 -30.73
CA GLU A 248 13.37 22.69 -31.51
C GLU A 248 13.13 24.20 -31.35
N GLU A 249 11.89 24.65 -31.49
CA GLU A 249 11.53 26.07 -31.33
C GLU A 249 11.81 26.53 -29.88
N ALA A 250 11.41 25.77 -28.87
CA ALA A 250 11.61 26.13 -27.46
C ALA A 250 13.10 26.25 -27.10
N ILE A 251 13.92 25.30 -27.55
CA ILE A 251 15.37 25.31 -27.32
C ILE A 251 16.03 26.49 -28.06
N GLY A 252 15.64 26.72 -29.33
CA GLY A 252 16.11 27.85 -30.13
C GLY A 252 15.77 29.19 -29.49
N PHE A 253 14.54 29.38 -29.07
CA PHE A 253 14.08 30.57 -28.35
C PHE A 253 14.90 30.81 -27.08
N THR A 254 15.05 29.79 -26.25
CA THR A 254 15.79 29.88 -24.99
C THR A 254 17.28 30.21 -25.23
N ALA A 255 17.91 29.52 -26.18
CA ALA A 255 19.32 29.74 -26.51
C ALA A 255 19.58 31.17 -27.04
N THR A 256 18.69 31.68 -27.88
CA THR A 256 18.79 33.07 -28.39
C THR A 256 18.66 34.08 -27.26
N ARG A 257 17.64 33.95 -26.41
CA ARG A 257 17.42 34.86 -25.26
C ARG A 257 18.61 34.84 -24.28
N LEU A 258 19.22 33.69 -24.02
CA LEU A 258 20.39 33.57 -23.16
C LEU A 258 21.61 34.25 -23.79
N ARG A 259 21.82 34.12 -25.11
CA ARG A 259 22.94 34.83 -25.83
C ARG A 259 22.74 36.34 -25.79
N ASP A 260 21.54 36.84 -26.08
CA ASP A 260 21.22 38.28 -26.05
C ASP A 260 21.50 38.86 -24.65
N ILE A 261 21.16 38.14 -23.59
CA ILE A 261 21.44 38.56 -22.21
C ILE A 261 22.95 38.58 -21.96
N GLN A 262 23.71 37.56 -22.41
CA GLN A 262 25.18 37.53 -22.26
C GLN A 262 25.85 38.62 -23.03
N GLU A 263 25.43 38.92 -24.26
CA GLU A 263 25.96 40.01 -25.08
C GLU A 263 25.73 41.39 -24.44
N LYS A 264 24.52 41.57 -23.87
CA LYS A 264 24.10 42.82 -23.25
C LYS A 264 24.74 43.05 -21.87
N HIS A 265 24.87 42.01 -21.06
CA HIS A 265 25.21 42.13 -19.64
C HIS A 265 26.48 41.34 -19.23
N GLY A 266 27.12 40.67 -20.19
CA GLY A 266 28.34 39.88 -19.98
C GLY A 266 28.04 38.43 -19.56
N VAL A 267 29.05 37.57 -19.72
CA VAL A 267 28.89 36.09 -19.49
C VAL A 267 28.51 35.72 -18.07
N LYS A 268 28.78 36.57 -17.09
CA LYS A 268 28.40 36.33 -15.67
C LYS A 268 26.94 36.66 -15.34
N SER A 269 26.18 37.17 -16.31
CA SER A 269 24.76 37.52 -16.11
C SER A 269 23.84 36.30 -16.02
N ILE A 270 24.30 35.11 -16.38
CA ILE A 270 23.55 33.86 -16.30
C ILE A 270 24.16 33.00 -15.20
N GLY A 271 23.35 32.65 -14.22
CA GLY A 271 23.68 31.71 -13.16
C GLY A 271 23.11 30.31 -13.44
N GLY A 272 23.78 29.23 -13.01
CA GLY A 272 23.32 27.84 -13.11
C GLY A 272 23.84 27.03 -11.92
#